data_622a9e5203b73bdd5a6751f54a238dc1
#
_entry.id   622a9e5203b73bdd5a6751f54a238dc1
#
_cell.length_a   1.000
_cell.length_b   1.000
_cell.length_c   1.000
_cell.angle_alpha   90.00
_cell.angle_beta   90.00
_cell.angle_gamma   90.00
#
_symmetry.space_group_name_H-M   'P 1'
#
loop_
_entity.id
_entity.type
_entity.pdbx_description
1 polymer ?
#
loop_
_entity_poly.entity_id
_entity_poly.type
_entity_poly.pdbx_seq_one_letter_code
_entity_poly.pdbx_strand_id
1 'polypeptide(L)'
;TVAGIDNETVLRLAQIPGIIGIKEATGDIAKAQWLIRDVPEGFAVYSGDDLTAVALMLCGGQGNVSVTANVAPRLMHALCKAAIAGQRDEAMRIQKLLLPLHRSLFVEANPIPVKWAMQRMGLCGGDLRLPLTPMSGSCHSVVESALQSTGLIG
;
A
#
# COMPACT_ATOMS: atom_id res chain seq x y z
N THR A 1 -11.15 10.15 -4.17
CA THR A 1 -12.29 10.44 -3.29
C THR A 1 -11.75 10.73 -1.90
N VAL A 2 -12.04 11.88 -1.36
CA VAL A 2 -11.59 12.29 -0.01
C VAL A 2 -12.72 12.00 1.01
N ALA A 3 -13.35 10.82 0.92
CA ALA A 3 -14.39 10.39 1.83
C ALA A 3 -13.85 9.26 2.72
N GLY A 4 -13.62 9.58 3.98
CA GLY A 4 -13.26 8.60 5.01
C GLY A 4 -14.51 7.94 5.60
N ILE A 5 -14.36 6.67 6.01
CA ILE A 5 -15.34 5.98 6.86
C ILE A 5 -14.80 6.01 8.29
N ASP A 6 -15.61 6.43 9.26
CA ASP A 6 -15.24 6.37 10.67
C ASP A 6 -15.34 4.94 11.24
N ASN A 7 -14.69 4.71 12.38
CA ASN A 7 -14.67 3.36 12.97
C ASN A 7 -16.06 2.88 13.38
N GLU A 8 -16.94 3.78 13.87
CA GLU A 8 -18.30 3.44 14.25
C GLU A 8 -19.10 2.88 13.04
N THR A 9 -19.00 3.54 11.91
CA THR A 9 -19.61 3.08 10.66
C THR A 9 -19.04 1.73 10.21
N VAL A 10 -17.71 1.53 10.31
CA VAL A 10 -17.08 0.23 9.98
C VAL A 10 -17.62 -0.87 10.89
N LEU A 11 -17.72 -0.63 12.20
CA LEU A 11 -18.24 -1.61 13.15
C LEU A 11 -19.70 -2.00 12.86
N ARG A 12 -20.53 -1.05 12.43
CA ARG A 12 -21.90 -1.33 11.97
C ARG A 12 -21.91 -2.17 10.69
N LEU A 13 -21.06 -1.85 9.72
CA LEU A 13 -20.93 -2.62 8.48
C LEU A 13 -20.40 -4.03 8.73
N ALA A 14 -19.53 -4.22 9.70
CA ALA A 14 -18.98 -5.52 10.07
C ALA A 14 -20.04 -6.51 10.64
N GLN A 15 -21.23 -6.02 11.01
CA GLN A 15 -22.36 -6.87 11.41
C GLN A 15 -23.17 -7.39 10.22
N ILE A 16 -22.91 -6.91 9.00
CA ILE A 16 -23.68 -7.28 7.81
C ILE A 16 -23.05 -8.54 7.19
N PRO A 17 -23.82 -9.64 7.02
CA PRO A 17 -23.32 -10.84 6.37
C PRO A 17 -22.74 -10.55 4.97
N GLY A 18 -21.54 -11.06 4.71
CA GLY A 18 -20.84 -10.86 3.45
C GLY A 18 -19.84 -9.68 3.44
N ILE A 19 -19.87 -8.77 4.42
CA ILE A 19 -18.81 -7.77 4.62
C ILE A 19 -17.76 -8.39 5.54
N ILE A 20 -16.63 -8.80 4.97
CA ILE A 20 -15.61 -9.60 5.65
C ILE A 20 -14.35 -8.83 6.03
N GLY A 21 -14.28 -7.55 5.71
CA GLY A 21 -13.11 -6.74 6.01
C GLY A 21 -13.17 -5.33 5.44
N ILE A 22 -12.13 -4.57 5.74
CA ILE A 22 -11.96 -3.20 5.25
C ILE A 22 -10.53 -2.96 4.80
N LYS A 23 -10.37 -2.09 3.79
CA LYS A 23 -9.11 -1.44 3.46
C LYS A 23 -9.03 -0.11 4.21
N GLU A 24 -8.24 -0.05 5.26
CA GLU A 24 -7.94 1.16 6.04
C GLU A 24 -6.77 1.90 5.38
N ALA A 25 -7.02 3.05 4.78
CA ALA A 25 -6.05 3.77 3.94
C ALA A 25 -5.76 5.20 4.44
N THR A 26 -6.08 5.51 5.69
CA THR A 26 -5.81 6.85 6.25
C THR A 26 -4.34 7.06 6.62
N GLY A 27 -3.59 5.97 6.87
CA GLY A 27 -2.25 6.03 7.44
C GLY A 27 -2.23 6.33 8.94
N ASP A 28 -3.40 6.53 9.57
CA ASP A 28 -3.53 6.77 11.00
C ASP A 28 -3.50 5.45 11.79
N ILE A 29 -2.33 5.13 12.33
CA ILE A 29 -2.14 3.88 13.09
C ILE A 29 -2.94 3.90 14.40
N ALA A 30 -3.15 5.05 15.03
CA ALA A 30 -3.96 5.14 16.24
C ALA A 30 -5.42 4.77 15.95
N LYS A 31 -5.98 5.34 14.88
CA LYS A 31 -7.33 4.97 14.38
C LYS A 31 -7.43 3.48 14.04
N ALA A 32 -6.41 2.95 13.34
CA ALA A 32 -6.39 1.54 12.93
C ALA A 32 -6.33 0.58 14.12
N GLN A 33 -5.57 0.90 15.18
CA GLN A 33 -5.51 0.07 16.39
C GLN A 33 -6.85 -0.02 17.11
N TRP A 34 -7.57 1.11 17.23
CA TRP A 34 -8.93 1.10 17.79
C TRP A 34 -9.87 0.21 16.97
N LEU A 35 -9.77 0.30 15.65
CA LEU A 35 -10.60 -0.52 14.76
C LEU A 35 -10.27 -2.02 14.91
N ILE A 36 -8.98 -2.38 14.87
CA ILE A 36 -8.52 -3.78 15.04
C ILE A 36 -8.99 -4.37 16.36
N ARG A 37 -9.00 -3.57 17.44
CA ARG A 37 -9.50 -4.01 18.75
C ARG A 37 -10.99 -4.33 18.74
N ASP A 38 -11.78 -3.54 18.02
CA ASP A 38 -13.24 -3.51 18.18
C ASP A 38 -13.99 -4.30 17.11
N VAL A 39 -13.35 -4.67 15.98
CA VAL A 39 -14.00 -5.50 14.96
C VAL A 39 -14.26 -6.93 15.45
N PRO A 40 -15.36 -7.57 14.98
CA PRO A 40 -15.64 -8.96 15.34
C PRO A 40 -14.56 -9.91 14.82
N GLU A 41 -14.45 -11.05 15.47
CA GLU A 41 -13.57 -12.14 15.03
C GLU A 41 -13.85 -12.52 13.57
N GLY A 42 -12.78 -12.69 12.79
CA GLY A 42 -12.86 -13.02 11.36
C GLY A 42 -13.03 -11.82 10.43
N PHE A 43 -13.26 -10.61 10.96
CA PHE A 43 -13.27 -9.39 10.12
C PHE A 43 -11.85 -8.89 9.88
N ALA A 44 -11.45 -8.79 8.62
CA ALA A 44 -10.08 -8.43 8.24
C ALA A 44 -9.88 -6.91 8.11
N VAL A 45 -8.77 -6.40 8.67
CA VAL A 45 -8.34 -5.00 8.49
C VAL A 45 -7.05 -5.00 7.67
N TYR A 46 -7.13 -4.58 6.41
CA TYR A 46 -5.99 -4.44 5.51
C TYR A 46 -5.52 -3.00 5.47
N SER A 47 -4.21 -2.78 5.48
CA SER A 47 -3.67 -1.45 5.17
C SER A 47 -3.96 -1.08 3.71
N GLY A 48 -4.21 0.19 3.46
CA GLY A 48 -4.25 0.79 2.14
C GLY A 48 -3.15 1.82 1.92
N ASP A 49 -2.24 1.97 2.89
CA ASP A 49 -1.10 2.89 2.86
C ASP A 49 0.22 2.15 3.01
N ASP A 50 1.03 2.14 1.95
CA ASP A 50 2.30 1.39 1.91
C ASP A 50 3.31 1.84 2.97
N LEU A 51 3.31 3.12 3.35
CA LEU A 51 4.26 3.67 4.32
C LEU A 51 4.01 3.14 5.74
N THR A 52 2.75 2.96 6.13
CA THR A 52 2.34 2.55 7.47
C THR A 52 1.92 1.08 7.57
N ALA A 53 1.91 0.35 6.45
CA ALA A 53 1.42 -1.03 6.38
C ALA A 53 2.09 -1.99 7.37
N VAL A 54 3.41 -1.90 7.54
CA VAL A 54 4.14 -2.74 8.50
C VAL A 54 3.65 -2.50 9.92
N ALA A 55 3.48 -1.23 10.31
CA ALA A 55 2.99 -0.88 11.65
C ALA A 55 1.58 -1.42 11.87
N LEU A 56 0.68 -1.26 10.88
CA LEU A 56 -0.68 -1.79 10.96
C LEU A 56 -0.70 -3.32 11.10
N MET A 57 0.11 -4.05 10.32
CA MET A 57 0.20 -5.50 10.40
C MET A 57 0.78 -5.98 11.74
N LEU A 58 1.78 -5.29 12.29
CA LEU A 58 2.33 -5.59 13.62
C LEU A 58 1.32 -5.31 14.76
N CYS A 59 0.34 -4.43 14.53
CA CYS A 59 -0.79 -4.21 15.43
C CYS A 59 -1.95 -5.22 15.26
N GLY A 60 -1.83 -6.20 14.35
CA GLY A 60 -2.83 -7.24 14.14
C GLY A 60 -3.60 -7.14 12.82
N GLY A 61 -3.21 -6.26 11.91
CA GLY A 61 -3.77 -6.22 10.55
C GLY A 61 -3.36 -7.42 9.70
N GLN A 62 -4.20 -7.79 8.73
CA GLN A 62 -4.07 -9.02 7.97
C GLN A 62 -3.35 -8.87 6.63
N GLY A 63 -2.88 -7.67 6.27
CA GLY A 63 -2.14 -7.47 5.04
C GLY A 63 -2.17 -6.04 4.52
N ASN A 64 -1.81 -5.89 3.23
CA ASN A 64 -1.76 -4.59 2.55
C ASN A 64 -2.34 -4.65 1.14
N VAL A 65 -3.21 -3.72 0.81
CA VAL A 65 -3.67 -3.43 -0.55
C VAL A 65 -2.78 -2.32 -1.12
N SER A 66 -1.70 -2.70 -1.76
CA SER A 66 -0.51 -1.89 -2.03
C SER A 66 -0.45 -1.36 -3.46
N VAL A 67 0.01 -0.12 -3.64
CA VAL A 67 0.43 0.41 -4.93
C VAL A 67 1.79 -0.17 -5.33
N THR A 68 2.73 -0.24 -4.39
CA THR A 68 4.08 -0.78 -4.61
C THR A 68 4.07 -2.25 -5.06
N ALA A 69 3.05 -3.02 -4.68
CA ALA A 69 2.91 -4.42 -5.11
C ALA A 69 2.78 -4.58 -6.64
N ASN A 70 2.40 -3.54 -7.39
CA ASN A 70 2.34 -3.60 -8.85
C ASN A 70 3.74 -3.67 -9.49
N VAL A 71 4.75 -3.09 -8.87
CA VAL A 71 6.13 -3.05 -9.37
C VAL A 71 7.07 -4.00 -8.62
N ALA A 72 6.80 -4.28 -7.34
CA ALA A 72 7.63 -5.12 -6.47
C ALA A 72 6.82 -6.21 -5.73
N PRO A 73 6.03 -7.06 -6.43
CA PRO A 73 5.10 -8.00 -5.77
C PRO A 73 5.80 -8.99 -4.85
N ARG A 74 6.98 -9.51 -5.24
CA ARG A 74 7.74 -10.46 -4.41
C ARG A 74 8.24 -9.84 -3.11
N LEU A 75 8.75 -8.61 -3.15
CA LEU A 75 9.21 -7.89 -1.96
C LEU A 75 8.02 -7.53 -1.06
N MET A 76 6.90 -7.09 -1.62
CA MET A 76 5.69 -6.80 -0.85
C MET A 76 5.10 -8.06 -0.20
N HIS A 77 5.10 -9.19 -0.90
CA HIS A 77 4.68 -10.46 -0.32
C HIS A 77 5.59 -10.86 0.88
N ALA A 78 6.92 -10.79 0.69
CA ALA A 78 7.87 -11.10 1.77
C ALA A 78 7.72 -10.15 2.96
N LEU A 79 7.51 -8.86 2.71
CA LEU A 79 7.23 -7.85 3.73
C LEU A 79 5.99 -8.21 4.56
N CYS A 80 4.87 -8.46 3.88
CA CYS A 80 3.61 -8.80 4.56
C CYS A 80 3.74 -10.09 5.37
N LYS A 81 4.35 -11.13 4.77
CA LYS A 81 4.59 -12.41 5.46
C LYS A 81 5.41 -12.24 6.74
N ALA A 82 6.50 -11.48 6.66
CA ALA A 82 7.36 -11.21 7.81
C ALA A 82 6.63 -10.40 8.89
N ALA A 83 5.89 -9.35 8.51
CA ALA A 83 5.17 -8.49 9.44
C ALA A 83 4.04 -9.26 10.17
N ILE A 84 3.24 -10.03 9.45
CA ILE A 84 2.14 -10.85 10.03
C ILE A 84 2.69 -11.94 10.95
N ALA A 85 3.86 -12.51 10.62
CA ALA A 85 4.53 -13.50 11.47
C ALA A 85 5.27 -12.90 12.68
N GLY A 86 5.18 -11.58 12.88
CA GLY A 86 5.90 -10.89 13.97
C GLY A 86 7.42 -10.84 13.79
N GLN A 87 7.94 -11.14 12.61
CA GLN A 87 9.37 -11.11 12.28
C GLN A 87 9.80 -9.67 12.00
N ARG A 88 9.78 -8.85 13.05
CA ARG A 88 9.97 -7.39 13.00
C ARG A 88 11.23 -6.97 12.23
N ASP A 89 12.36 -7.58 12.51
CA ASP A 89 13.64 -7.14 11.95
C ASP A 89 13.71 -7.40 10.45
N GLU A 90 13.17 -8.53 9.98
CA GLU A 90 13.07 -8.85 8.55
C GLU A 90 12.05 -7.93 7.86
N ALA A 91 10.87 -7.72 8.46
CA ALA A 91 9.88 -6.78 7.94
C ALA A 91 10.47 -5.37 7.78
N MET A 92 11.17 -4.88 8.79
CA MET A 92 11.79 -3.55 8.76
C MET A 92 12.97 -3.47 7.77
N ARG A 93 13.72 -4.54 7.58
CA ARG A 93 14.78 -4.61 6.55
C ARG A 93 14.19 -4.42 5.15
N ILE A 94 13.11 -5.15 4.85
CA ILE A 94 12.43 -5.05 3.54
C ILE A 94 11.74 -3.68 3.41
N GLN A 95 11.08 -3.20 4.45
CA GLN A 95 10.44 -1.87 4.46
C GLN A 95 11.43 -0.77 4.11
N LYS A 96 12.62 -0.77 4.72
CA LYS A 96 13.67 0.22 4.42
C LYS A 96 14.08 0.22 2.94
N LEU A 97 14.17 -0.96 2.33
CA LEU A 97 14.45 -1.10 0.90
C LEU A 97 13.34 -0.51 0.03
N LEU A 98 12.08 -0.68 0.45
CA LEU A 98 10.91 -0.26 -0.32
C LEU A 98 10.48 1.20 -0.09
N LEU A 99 10.95 1.87 0.98
CA LEU A 99 10.57 3.25 1.30
C LEU A 99 10.70 4.24 0.14
N PRO A 100 11.78 4.20 -0.69
CA PRO A 100 11.86 5.07 -1.87
C PRO A 100 10.68 4.88 -2.83
N LEU A 101 10.26 3.63 -3.08
CA LEU A 101 9.09 3.33 -3.92
C LEU A 101 7.79 3.78 -3.27
N HIS A 102 7.56 3.46 -1.99
CA HIS A 102 6.37 3.87 -1.26
C HIS A 102 6.13 5.38 -1.36
N ARG A 103 7.19 6.17 -1.37
CA ARG A 103 7.11 7.62 -1.51
C ARG A 103 6.96 8.07 -2.96
N SER A 104 7.80 7.55 -3.86
CA SER A 104 7.89 8.05 -5.23
C SER A 104 6.68 7.68 -6.09
N LEU A 105 5.99 6.58 -5.79
CA LEU A 105 4.78 6.17 -6.50
C LEU A 105 3.55 7.04 -6.19
N PHE A 106 3.70 8.07 -5.34
CA PHE A 106 2.68 9.05 -4.99
C PHE A 106 3.11 10.50 -5.25
N VAL A 107 4.16 10.73 -6.07
CA VAL A 107 4.60 12.08 -6.45
C VAL A 107 3.59 12.83 -7.31
N GLU A 108 2.68 12.10 -7.94
CA GLU A 108 1.47 12.59 -8.62
C GLU A 108 0.28 11.69 -8.28
N ALA A 109 -0.89 12.05 -8.78
CA ALA A 109 -2.11 11.29 -8.54
C ALA A 109 -1.98 9.81 -8.96
N ASN A 110 -2.29 8.89 -8.06
CA ASN A 110 -2.37 7.47 -8.38
C ASN A 110 -3.51 7.22 -9.40
N PRO A 111 -3.31 6.42 -10.45
CA PRO A 111 -2.21 5.49 -10.72
C PRO A 111 -1.13 6.02 -11.69
N ILE A 112 -0.97 7.32 -11.88
CA ILE A 112 -0.03 7.88 -12.87
C ILE A 112 1.41 7.40 -12.64
N PRO A 113 2.05 7.57 -11.45
CA PRO A 113 3.44 7.15 -11.26
C PRO A 113 3.64 5.63 -11.34
N VAL A 114 2.73 4.84 -10.78
CA VAL A 114 2.85 3.38 -10.84
C VAL A 114 2.69 2.83 -12.26
N LYS A 115 1.81 3.41 -13.06
CA LYS A 115 1.67 3.05 -14.49
C LYS A 115 2.93 3.39 -15.28
N TRP A 116 3.52 4.56 -15.04
CA TRP A 116 4.79 4.93 -15.64
C TRP A 116 5.92 3.98 -15.22
N ALA A 117 6.01 3.63 -13.94
CA ALA A 117 6.99 2.68 -13.43
C ALA A 117 6.84 1.30 -14.09
N MET A 118 5.62 0.77 -14.19
CA MET A 118 5.34 -0.49 -14.87
C MET A 118 5.70 -0.44 -16.36
N GLN A 119 5.42 0.67 -17.04
CA GLN A 119 5.84 0.87 -18.44
C GLN A 119 7.36 0.87 -18.56
N ARG A 120 8.05 1.56 -17.66
CA ARG A 120 9.54 1.61 -17.62
C ARG A 120 10.16 0.23 -17.39
N MET A 121 9.48 -0.65 -16.66
CA MET A 121 9.85 -2.05 -16.45
C MET A 121 9.43 -2.99 -17.61
N GLY A 122 8.73 -2.50 -18.62
CA GLY A 122 8.23 -3.30 -19.74
C GLY A 122 7.03 -4.20 -19.41
N LEU A 123 6.32 -3.93 -18.30
CA LEU A 123 5.22 -4.77 -17.81
C LEU A 123 3.86 -4.38 -18.42
N CYS A 124 3.69 -3.16 -18.91
CA CYS A 124 2.47 -2.69 -19.57
C CYS A 124 2.74 -1.51 -20.50
N GLY A 125 1.74 -1.11 -21.30
CA GLY A 125 1.75 0.14 -22.06
C GLY A 125 1.58 1.36 -21.16
N GLY A 126 1.90 2.56 -21.70
CA GLY A 126 1.82 3.84 -20.98
C GLY A 126 0.44 4.50 -21.03
N ASP A 127 -0.56 3.85 -21.63
CA ASP A 127 -1.87 4.46 -21.83
C ASP A 127 -2.62 4.67 -20.51
N LEU A 128 -3.20 5.84 -20.37
CA LEU A 128 -4.06 6.23 -19.25
C LEU A 128 -5.41 6.69 -19.79
N ARG A 129 -6.48 6.36 -19.08
CA ARG A 129 -7.82 6.87 -19.41
C ARG A 129 -8.01 8.27 -18.83
N LEU A 130 -8.62 9.16 -19.60
CA LEU A 130 -9.01 10.49 -19.12
C LEU A 130 -9.89 10.38 -17.86
N PRO A 131 -9.75 11.30 -16.91
CA PRO A 131 -8.99 12.55 -16.95
C PRO A 131 -7.50 12.43 -16.61
N LEU A 132 -6.96 11.22 -16.43
CA LEU A 132 -5.54 11.01 -16.14
C LEU A 132 -4.68 11.30 -17.38
N THR A 133 -3.56 11.98 -17.17
CA THR A 133 -2.57 12.34 -18.18
C THR A 133 -1.25 11.61 -17.91
N PRO A 134 -0.34 11.50 -18.90
CA PRO A 134 0.99 10.99 -18.68
C PRO A 134 1.71 11.73 -17.55
N MET A 135 2.57 11.00 -16.80
CA MET A 135 3.37 11.57 -15.71
C MET A 135 4.24 12.73 -16.20
N SER A 136 4.33 13.79 -15.41
CA SER A 136 5.18 14.96 -15.71
C SER A 136 6.65 14.57 -15.80
N GLY A 137 7.37 15.12 -16.79
CA GLY A 137 8.78 14.81 -17.00
C GLY A 137 9.66 15.14 -15.78
N SER A 138 9.29 16.13 -14.98
CA SER A 138 9.98 16.49 -13.72
C SER A 138 9.93 15.38 -12.65
N CYS A 139 8.97 14.45 -12.73
CA CYS A 139 8.81 13.35 -11.78
C CYS A 139 9.51 12.06 -12.23
N HIS A 140 9.92 11.94 -13.51
CA HIS A 140 10.52 10.73 -14.06
C HIS A 140 11.76 10.28 -13.28
N SER A 141 12.71 11.20 -13.05
CA SER A 141 13.99 10.89 -12.37
C SER A 141 13.78 10.38 -10.93
N VAL A 142 12.78 10.89 -10.22
CA VAL A 142 12.48 10.50 -8.85
C VAL A 142 11.99 9.05 -8.80
N VAL A 143 11.07 8.69 -9.70
CA VAL A 143 10.53 7.32 -9.77
C VAL A 143 11.60 6.35 -10.31
N GLU A 144 12.37 6.75 -11.32
CA GLU A 144 13.45 5.94 -11.88
C GLU A 144 14.52 5.62 -10.85
N SER A 145 14.99 6.63 -10.09
CA SER A 145 15.95 6.42 -9.00
C SER A 145 15.42 5.46 -7.92
N ALA A 146 14.13 5.50 -7.61
CA ALA A 146 13.51 4.57 -6.67
C ALA A 146 13.49 3.14 -7.22
N LEU A 147 13.19 2.94 -8.50
CA LEU A 147 13.24 1.63 -9.16
C LEU A 147 14.67 1.05 -9.17
N GLN A 148 15.66 1.89 -9.48
CA GLN A 148 17.08 1.50 -9.47
C GLN A 148 17.56 1.12 -8.07
N SER A 149 17.26 1.95 -7.06
CA SER A 149 17.69 1.70 -5.67
C SER A 149 17.11 0.41 -5.07
N THR A 150 15.99 -0.08 -5.63
CA THR A 150 15.37 -1.35 -5.24
C THR A 150 15.79 -2.52 -6.14
N GLY A 151 16.63 -2.29 -7.16
CA GLY A 151 17.09 -3.31 -8.09
C GLY A 151 16.03 -3.83 -9.05
N LEU A 152 14.97 -3.05 -9.30
CA LEU A 152 13.88 -3.43 -10.21
C LEU A 152 14.20 -3.09 -11.67
N ILE A 153 15.07 -2.16 -11.89
CA ILE A 153 15.68 -1.82 -13.20
C ILE A 153 17.19 -1.60 -13.01
N GLY A 154 17.95 -1.79 -14.10
CA GLY A 154 19.38 -1.49 -14.15
C GLY A 154 19.69 -0.03 -14.41
#